data_b0803af1796d696b40d46f87c75006ff
#
_entry.id   b0803af1796d696b40d46f87c75006ff
#
_cell.length_a   1.000
_cell.length_b   1.000
_cell.length_c   1.000
_cell.angle_alpha   90.00
_cell.angle_beta   90.00
_cell.angle_gamma   90.00
#
_symmetry.space_group_name_H-M   'P 1'
#
loop_
_entity.id
_entity.type
_entity.pdbx_description
1 polymer ?
#
loop_
_entity_poly.entity_id
_entity_poly.type
_entity_poly.pdbx_seq_one_letter_code
_entity_poly.pdbx_strand_id
1 'polypeptide(L)'
;MLFRSQLASNLPYGKQRKLEIARALATDPKLLLLDEPAAGMNPNETAELMNTIHFVRDEFKMTILLIEHDMKLVSGICEELTVLNFGQELAQGETSAVLNDPKVITAYLGE
;
A
#
# COMPACT_ATOMS: atom_id res chain seq x y z
N MET A 1 26.17 7.41 -6.63
CA MET A 1 24.75 7.40 -6.25
C MET A 1 24.50 8.35 -5.09
N LEU A 2 23.46 9.14 -5.21
CA LEU A 2 23.14 10.17 -4.22
C LEU A 2 22.88 9.60 -2.82
N PHE A 3 22.34 8.40 -2.74
CA PHE A 3 21.96 7.83 -1.45
C PHE A 3 23.10 7.20 -0.66
N ARG A 4 24.27 7.04 -1.28
CA ARG A 4 25.42 6.41 -0.59
C ARG A 4 25.95 7.26 0.56
N SER A 5 25.85 8.58 0.44
CA SER A 5 26.38 9.50 1.44
C SER A 5 25.33 9.96 2.44
N GLN A 6 24.08 9.45 2.35
CA GLN A 6 23.01 9.83 3.23
C GLN A 6 22.52 8.65 4.07
N LEU A 7 22.22 8.94 5.34
CA LEU A 7 21.57 7.93 6.18
C LEU A 7 20.12 7.77 5.73
N ALA A 8 19.64 6.52 5.68
CA ALA A 8 18.27 6.24 5.25
C ALA A 8 17.23 7.00 6.09
N SER A 9 17.51 7.20 7.39
CA SER A 9 16.61 7.91 8.29
C SER A 9 16.47 9.39 7.96
N ASN A 10 17.40 9.96 7.15
CA ASN A 10 17.36 11.37 6.76
C ASN A 10 16.63 11.60 5.43
N LEU A 11 16.19 10.51 4.77
CA LEU A 11 15.47 10.65 3.52
C LEU A 11 13.99 10.98 3.77
N PRO A 12 13.32 11.70 2.85
CA PRO A 12 11.86 11.84 2.91
C PRO A 12 11.17 10.47 2.91
N TYR A 13 9.98 10.41 3.48
CA TYR A 13 9.26 9.13 3.60
C TYR A 13 9.10 8.41 2.27
N GLY A 14 8.81 9.13 1.19
CA GLY A 14 8.69 8.53 -0.14
C GLY A 14 9.98 7.84 -0.60
N LYS A 15 11.13 8.47 -0.34
CA LYS A 15 12.43 7.89 -0.67
C LYS A 15 12.75 6.70 0.22
N GLN A 16 12.43 6.79 1.51
CA GLN A 16 12.62 5.68 2.43
C GLN A 16 11.82 4.46 2.01
N ARG A 17 10.56 4.63 1.61
CA ARG A 17 9.72 3.52 1.15
C ARG A 17 10.26 2.88 -0.11
N LYS A 18 10.71 3.69 -1.08
CA LYS A 18 11.32 3.13 -2.29
C LYS A 18 12.56 2.30 -1.97
N LEU A 19 13.38 2.77 -1.04
CA LEU A 19 14.57 2.02 -0.61
C LEU A 19 14.18 0.71 0.06
N GLU A 20 13.20 0.74 0.94
CA GLU A 20 12.72 -0.46 1.62
C GLU A 20 12.19 -1.50 0.64
N ILE A 21 11.40 -1.06 -0.34
CA ILE A 21 10.86 -1.95 -1.38
C ILE A 21 12.00 -2.53 -2.21
N ALA A 22 12.96 -1.71 -2.61
CA ALA A 22 14.11 -2.19 -3.37
C ALA A 22 14.91 -3.25 -2.61
N ARG A 23 15.11 -3.04 -1.30
CA ARG A 23 15.80 -4.01 -0.45
C ARG A 23 15.04 -5.33 -0.35
N ALA A 24 13.71 -5.24 -0.21
CA ALA A 24 12.87 -6.44 -0.17
C ALA A 24 12.96 -7.20 -1.50
N LEU A 25 12.92 -6.49 -2.63
CA LEU A 25 13.01 -7.12 -3.95
C LEU A 25 14.35 -7.80 -4.19
N ALA A 26 15.41 -7.34 -3.55
CA ALA A 26 16.73 -7.93 -3.69
C ALA A 26 16.79 -9.37 -3.16
N THR A 27 15.82 -9.78 -2.34
CA THR A 27 15.74 -11.16 -1.85
C THR A 27 15.00 -12.10 -2.81
N ASP A 28 14.57 -11.59 -3.96
CA ASP A 28 13.83 -12.34 -5.00
C ASP A 28 12.56 -13.02 -4.45
N PRO A 29 11.65 -12.28 -3.82
CA PRO A 29 10.46 -12.86 -3.21
C PRO A 29 9.37 -13.11 -4.26
N LYS A 30 8.40 -13.97 -3.89
CA LYS A 30 7.17 -14.15 -4.67
C LYS A 30 6.02 -13.34 -4.10
N LEU A 31 6.12 -12.98 -2.84
CA LEU A 31 5.10 -12.20 -2.13
C LEU A 31 5.77 -11.03 -1.43
N LEU A 32 5.25 -9.85 -1.65
CA LEU A 32 5.70 -8.62 -0.98
C LEU A 32 4.63 -8.18 0.02
N LEU A 33 5.03 -8.00 1.26
CA LEU A 33 4.14 -7.54 2.32
C LEU A 33 4.44 -6.08 2.63
N LEU A 34 3.41 -5.23 2.53
CA LEU A 34 3.53 -3.80 2.82
C LEU A 34 2.54 -3.43 3.92
N ASP A 35 3.08 -2.97 5.05
CA ASP A 35 2.27 -2.62 6.22
C ASP A 35 2.24 -1.11 6.36
N GLU A 36 1.09 -0.53 6.06
CA GLU A 36 0.83 0.91 6.09
C GLU A 36 1.94 1.73 5.42
N PRO A 37 2.28 1.43 4.17
CA PRO A 37 3.42 2.07 3.52
C PRO A 37 3.24 3.57 3.30
N ALA A 38 2.00 4.08 3.31
CA ALA A 38 1.74 5.51 3.10
C ALA A 38 1.74 6.34 4.39
N ALA A 39 2.02 5.71 5.54
CA ALA A 39 2.03 6.43 6.81
C ALA A 39 3.02 7.60 6.79
N GLY A 40 2.54 8.79 7.15
CA GLY A 40 3.36 9.99 7.19
C GLY A 40 3.61 10.66 5.85
N MET A 41 3.02 10.16 4.78
CA MET A 41 3.19 10.73 3.44
C MET A 41 2.17 11.83 3.13
N ASN A 42 2.60 12.82 2.33
CA ASN A 42 1.69 13.79 1.76
C ASN A 42 1.05 13.19 0.48
N PRO A 43 0.02 13.87 -0.11
CA PRO A 43 -0.66 13.33 -1.30
C PRO A 43 0.26 13.05 -2.49
N ASN A 44 1.28 13.89 -2.70
CA ASN A 44 2.21 13.69 -3.81
C ASN A 44 3.07 12.44 -3.60
N GLU A 45 3.55 12.26 -2.38
CA GLU A 45 4.33 11.07 -2.02
C GLU A 45 3.49 9.81 -2.13
N THR A 46 2.23 9.88 -1.70
CA THR A 46 1.30 8.75 -1.82
C THR A 46 1.07 8.37 -3.28
N ALA A 47 0.91 9.37 -4.16
CA ALA A 47 0.74 9.11 -5.59
C ALA A 47 1.98 8.43 -6.19
N GLU A 48 3.18 8.87 -5.80
CA GLU A 48 4.41 8.21 -6.24
C GLU A 48 4.52 6.78 -5.73
N LEU A 49 4.11 6.56 -4.48
CA LEU A 49 4.09 5.21 -3.91
C LEU A 49 3.16 4.30 -4.70
N MET A 50 1.97 4.79 -5.06
CA MET A 50 1.02 4.02 -5.87
C MET A 50 1.64 3.62 -7.21
N ASN A 51 2.32 4.56 -7.87
CA ASN A 51 3.01 4.27 -9.12
C ASN A 51 4.11 3.22 -8.93
N THR A 52 4.85 3.31 -7.85
CA THR A 52 5.90 2.33 -7.53
C THR A 52 5.31 0.94 -7.31
N ILE A 53 4.20 0.85 -6.58
CA ILE A 53 3.54 -0.44 -6.31
C ILE A 53 3.02 -1.05 -7.62
N HIS A 54 2.39 -0.25 -8.47
CA HIS A 54 1.94 -0.72 -9.79
C HIS A 54 3.13 -1.25 -10.61
N PHE A 55 4.22 -0.51 -10.65
CA PHE A 55 5.41 -0.90 -11.39
C PHE A 55 5.95 -2.24 -10.89
N VAL A 56 6.09 -2.38 -9.57
CA VAL A 56 6.62 -3.61 -8.97
C VAL A 56 5.72 -4.80 -9.27
N ARG A 57 4.40 -4.61 -9.13
CA ARG A 57 3.45 -5.68 -9.41
C ARG A 57 3.55 -6.14 -10.87
N ASP A 58 3.60 -5.21 -11.80
CA ASP A 58 3.52 -5.53 -13.22
C ASP A 58 4.85 -6.02 -13.78
N GLU A 59 5.94 -5.35 -13.45
CA GLU A 59 7.26 -5.69 -13.99
C GLU A 59 7.86 -6.95 -13.36
N PHE A 60 7.66 -7.13 -12.07
CA PHE A 60 8.22 -8.27 -11.35
C PHE A 60 7.22 -9.41 -11.18
N LYS A 61 5.99 -9.27 -11.70
CA LYS A 61 4.92 -10.26 -11.53
C LYS A 61 4.71 -10.61 -10.06
N MET A 62 4.74 -9.60 -9.22
CA MET A 62 4.72 -9.76 -7.78
C MET A 62 3.29 -9.85 -7.25
N THR A 63 3.07 -10.76 -6.31
CA THR A 63 1.85 -10.74 -5.50
C THR A 63 2.12 -9.82 -4.32
N ILE A 64 1.22 -8.87 -4.09
CA ILE A 64 1.40 -7.87 -3.02
C ILE A 64 0.24 -7.95 -2.06
N LEU A 65 0.56 -8.11 -0.77
CA LEU A 65 -0.41 -7.99 0.31
C LEU A 65 -0.18 -6.67 1.03
N LEU A 66 -1.18 -5.81 1.02
CA LEU A 66 -1.10 -4.45 1.52
C LEU A 66 -2.03 -4.29 2.71
N ILE A 67 -1.49 -3.76 3.82
CA ILE A 67 -2.31 -3.35 4.96
C ILE A 67 -2.38 -1.83 4.92
N GLU A 68 -3.59 -1.28 4.81
CA GLU A 68 -3.74 0.16 4.67
C GLU A 68 -5.13 0.61 5.13
N HIS A 69 -5.24 1.85 5.54
CA HIS A 69 -6.52 2.48 5.86
C HIS A 69 -6.79 3.71 4.99
N ASP A 70 -5.89 4.04 4.10
CA ASP A 70 -6.06 5.12 3.12
C ASP A 70 -6.92 4.59 1.97
N MET A 71 -8.21 4.97 1.98
CA MET A 71 -9.17 4.44 1.01
C MET A 71 -8.84 4.84 -0.42
N LYS A 72 -8.25 6.02 -0.63
CA LYS A 72 -7.88 6.47 -1.96
C LYS A 72 -6.77 5.59 -2.54
N LEU A 73 -5.77 5.28 -1.73
CA LEU A 73 -4.69 4.39 -2.13
C LEU A 73 -5.23 2.99 -2.42
N VAL A 74 -6.02 2.47 -1.50
CA VAL A 74 -6.60 1.12 -1.62
C VAL A 74 -7.46 1.01 -2.88
N SER A 75 -8.33 1.98 -3.14
CA SER A 75 -9.19 1.94 -4.32
C SER A 75 -8.39 2.06 -5.62
N GLY A 76 -7.24 2.69 -5.57
CA GLY A 76 -6.41 2.90 -6.76
C GLY A 76 -5.53 1.72 -7.14
N ILE A 77 -5.19 0.83 -6.21
CA ILE A 77 -4.23 -0.23 -6.48
C ILE A 77 -4.68 -1.64 -6.13
N CYS A 78 -5.66 -1.81 -5.26
CA CYS A 78 -6.09 -3.14 -4.83
C CYS A 78 -7.13 -3.71 -5.76
N GLU A 79 -6.99 -4.97 -6.11
CA GLU A 79 -7.98 -5.71 -6.91
C GLU A 79 -9.03 -6.34 -6.01
N GLU A 80 -8.60 -6.83 -4.84
CA GLU A 80 -9.48 -7.43 -3.85
C GLU A 80 -9.19 -6.86 -2.48
N LEU A 81 -10.22 -6.76 -1.65
CA LEU A 81 -10.11 -6.27 -0.29
C LEU A 81 -10.67 -7.29 0.71
N THR A 82 -10.02 -7.36 1.85
CA THR A 82 -10.60 -7.94 3.06
C THR A 82 -10.63 -6.81 4.09
N VAL A 83 -11.82 -6.43 4.53
CA VAL A 83 -11.99 -5.33 5.48
C VAL A 83 -12.20 -5.89 6.87
N LEU A 84 -11.36 -5.42 7.80
CA LEU A 84 -11.44 -5.81 9.22
C LEU A 84 -11.97 -4.67 10.06
N ASN A 85 -12.77 -5.01 11.06
CA ASN A 85 -13.28 -4.06 12.04
C ASN A 85 -13.28 -4.76 13.40
N PHE A 86 -12.54 -4.20 14.35
CA PHE A 86 -12.37 -4.79 15.67
C PHE A 86 -11.91 -6.25 15.61
N GLY A 87 -11.00 -6.56 14.67
CA GLY A 87 -10.44 -7.89 14.54
C GLY A 87 -11.33 -8.90 13.82
N GLN A 88 -12.49 -8.47 13.32
CA GLN A 88 -13.43 -9.34 12.62
C GLN A 88 -13.54 -8.96 11.15
N GLU A 89 -13.73 -9.96 10.29
CA GLU A 89 -13.96 -9.72 8.87
C GLU A 89 -15.33 -9.06 8.69
N LEU A 90 -15.33 -7.87 8.09
CA LEU A 90 -16.56 -7.13 7.81
C LEU A 90 -17.06 -7.40 6.40
N ALA A 91 -16.16 -7.47 5.45
CA ALA A 91 -16.47 -7.73 4.05
C ALA A 91 -15.21 -8.22 3.34
N GLN A 92 -15.40 -8.97 2.25
CA GLN A 92 -14.31 -9.46 1.41
C GLN A 92 -14.82 -9.59 -0.02
N GLY A 93 -13.96 -9.26 -0.98
CA GLY A 93 -14.28 -9.42 -2.40
C GLY A 93 -13.60 -8.39 -3.26
N GLU A 94 -14.14 -8.19 -4.45
CA GLU A 94 -13.64 -7.18 -5.38
C GLU A 94 -13.70 -5.79 -4.76
N THR A 95 -12.68 -4.98 -5.02
CA THR A 95 -12.51 -3.68 -4.39
C THR A 95 -13.76 -2.79 -4.54
N SER A 96 -14.30 -2.64 -5.74
CA SER A 96 -15.45 -1.77 -5.93
C SER A 96 -16.69 -2.25 -5.18
N ALA A 97 -16.91 -3.56 -5.15
CA ALA A 97 -18.04 -4.14 -4.44
C ALA A 97 -17.91 -3.95 -2.93
N VAL A 98 -16.72 -4.16 -2.40
CA VAL A 98 -16.45 -4.03 -0.96
C VAL A 98 -16.60 -2.57 -0.52
N LEU A 99 -16.07 -1.63 -1.31
CA LEU A 99 -16.16 -0.20 -0.96
C LEU A 99 -17.58 0.36 -1.06
N ASN A 100 -18.47 -0.33 -1.76
CA ASN A 100 -19.89 0.05 -1.84
C ASN A 100 -20.75 -0.69 -0.81
N ASP A 101 -20.18 -1.58 -0.03
CA ASP A 101 -20.92 -2.30 1.02
C ASP A 101 -21.30 -1.32 2.14
N PRO A 102 -22.60 -1.23 2.50
CA PRO A 102 -23.03 -0.31 3.56
C PRO A 102 -22.30 -0.49 4.88
N LYS A 103 -21.92 -1.72 5.22
CA LYS A 103 -21.17 -1.99 6.46
C LYS A 103 -19.80 -1.32 6.44
N VAL A 104 -19.13 -1.37 5.28
CA VAL A 104 -17.81 -0.75 5.10
C VAL A 104 -17.93 0.78 5.12
N ILE A 105 -18.93 1.31 4.43
CA ILE A 105 -19.17 2.76 4.38
C ILE A 105 -19.37 3.28 5.80
N THR A 106 -20.20 2.63 6.58
CA THR A 106 -20.46 3.03 7.96
C THR A 106 -19.20 2.98 8.83
N ALA A 107 -18.41 1.92 8.69
CA ALA A 107 -17.25 1.71 9.56
C ALA A 107 -16.07 2.62 9.22
N TYR A 108 -15.84 2.91 7.94
CA TYR A 108 -14.61 3.57 7.51
C TYR A 108 -14.82 4.92 6.85
N LEU A 109 -15.97 5.15 6.22
CA LEU A 109 -16.23 6.39 5.49
C LEU A 109 -17.13 7.35 6.26
N GLY A 110 -17.58 6.96 7.44
CA GLY A 110 -18.29 7.86 8.35
C GLY A 110 -19.73 8.17 7.98
N GLU A 111 -20.37 7.35 7.16
CA GLU A 111 -21.75 7.58 6.75
C GLU A 111 -22.74 6.56 7.28
#